data_98d5477707194a25e9c98c7d3a04aaba
#
_entry.id   98d5477707194a25e9c98c7d3a04aaba
#
_cell.length_a   1.000
_cell.length_b   1.000
_cell.length_c   1.000
_cell.angle_alpha   90.00
_cell.angle_beta   90.00
_cell.angle_gamma   90.00
#
_symmetry.space_group_name_H-M   'P 1'
#
loop_
_entity.id
_entity.type
_entity.pdbx_description
1 polymer ?
#
loop_
_entity_poly.entity_id
_entity_poly.type
_entity_poly.pdbx_seq_one_letter_code
_entity_poly.pdbx_strand_id
1 'polypeptide(L)'
;MSGHSKWHNIQKTKGAADAKRAQAFTKIAREMIVAVKEGGSGDPRSNSRLAAVIAMAKAANMPNDNIKRTIDKALGSGNNENYEKIVYEGYGPSGVAVIVETMTDNRNRTAGEMRHYFDKYGGNMGPANCVSWSFDKKGVIVIDNEDEELDEDTVMMDALEAGASDFETDGDVMTVYTGVDDVASVADALTEAGYHLLSAQVEMLPQNGTVKLTNEDDIKNMQKMLDMFEDNDDVQNVWHNWEDAE
;
A
#
# COMPACT_ATOMS: atom_id res chain seq x y z
N MET A 1 13.57 0.62 7.69
CA MET A 1 12.71 0.03 8.74
C MET A 1 11.23 0.47 8.75
N SER A 2 10.72 1.24 7.78
CA SER A 2 9.30 1.63 7.76
C SER A 2 8.37 0.71 6.96
N GLY A 3 8.90 -0.22 6.18
CA GLY A 3 8.10 -1.22 5.46
C GLY A 3 7.46 -2.27 6.37
N HIS A 4 8.02 -2.49 7.55
CA HIS A 4 7.60 -3.53 8.50
C HIS A 4 6.33 -3.18 9.29
N SER A 5 6.06 -1.89 9.53
CA SER A 5 4.87 -1.49 10.32
C SER A 5 3.56 -1.90 9.65
N LYS A 6 3.50 -1.83 8.31
CA LYS A 6 2.31 -2.24 7.54
C LYS A 6 2.09 -3.76 7.63
N TRP A 7 3.17 -4.55 7.57
CA TRP A 7 3.10 -6.01 7.67
C TRP A 7 2.72 -6.50 9.07
N HIS A 8 3.34 -5.94 10.12
CA HIS A 8 2.99 -6.23 11.52
C HIS A 8 1.52 -5.94 11.83
N ASN A 9 0.97 -4.87 11.26
CA ASN A 9 -0.44 -4.53 11.39
C ASN A 9 -1.36 -5.53 10.67
N ILE A 10 -0.94 -6.09 9.53
CA ILE A 10 -1.70 -7.12 8.82
C ILE A 10 -1.76 -8.43 9.61
N GLN A 11 -0.69 -8.85 10.30
CA GLN A 11 -0.68 -10.05 11.14
C GLN A 11 -1.55 -9.93 12.40
N LYS A 12 -1.54 -8.78 13.09
CA LYS A 12 -2.32 -8.56 14.32
C LYS A 12 -3.85 -8.63 14.14
N THR A 13 -4.36 -8.68 12.91
CA THR A 13 -5.79 -8.54 12.61
C THR A 13 -6.50 -9.82 12.18
N LYS A 14 -5.99 -10.99 12.52
CA LYS A 14 -6.65 -12.29 12.24
C LYS A 14 -8.09 -12.45 12.78
N GLY A 15 -8.59 -11.55 13.63
CA GLY A 15 -9.92 -11.63 14.26
C GLY A 15 -11.04 -10.75 13.69
N ALA A 16 -10.74 -9.81 12.74
CA ALA A 16 -11.74 -8.96 12.07
C ALA A 16 -11.83 -9.27 10.56
N ALA A 17 -11.63 -10.53 10.18
CA ALA A 17 -11.27 -10.95 8.84
C ALA A 17 -12.28 -10.59 7.74
N ASP A 18 -13.59 -10.64 7.98
CA ASP A 18 -14.57 -10.51 6.91
C ASP A 18 -14.85 -9.04 6.54
N ALA A 19 -14.91 -8.12 7.52
CA ALA A 19 -15.11 -6.70 7.23
C ALA A 19 -13.87 -6.08 6.55
N LYS A 20 -12.67 -6.39 7.04
CA LYS A 20 -11.41 -5.95 6.43
C LYS A 20 -11.20 -6.53 5.04
N ARG A 21 -11.62 -7.80 4.82
CA ARG A 21 -11.58 -8.41 3.49
C ARG A 21 -12.52 -7.71 2.51
N ALA A 22 -13.75 -7.38 2.94
CA ALA A 22 -14.72 -6.67 2.10
C ALA A 22 -14.19 -5.28 1.73
N GLN A 23 -13.56 -4.58 2.67
CA GLN A 23 -12.95 -3.28 2.43
C GLN A 23 -11.76 -3.38 1.46
N ALA A 24 -10.87 -4.36 1.65
CA ALA A 24 -9.78 -4.61 0.71
C ALA A 24 -10.30 -4.88 -0.71
N PHE A 25 -11.39 -5.64 -0.84
CA PHE A 25 -12.03 -5.87 -2.13
C PHE A 25 -12.60 -4.60 -2.75
N THR A 26 -13.15 -3.69 -1.94
CA THR A 26 -13.65 -2.39 -2.41
C THR A 26 -12.51 -1.53 -2.95
N LYS A 27 -11.39 -1.44 -2.23
CA LYS A 27 -10.20 -0.69 -2.64
C LYS A 27 -9.62 -1.25 -3.95
N ILE A 28 -9.41 -2.56 -4.03
CA ILE A 28 -8.92 -3.22 -5.24
C ILE A 28 -9.88 -3.05 -6.42
N ALA A 29 -11.20 -3.11 -6.19
CA ALA A 29 -12.18 -2.92 -7.24
C ALA A 29 -12.13 -1.51 -7.85
N ARG A 30 -11.90 -0.47 -7.03
CA ARG A 30 -11.70 0.90 -7.54
C ARG A 30 -10.44 1.03 -8.39
N GLU A 31 -9.31 0.47 -7.93
CA GLU A 31 -8.08 0.40 -8.71
C GLU A 31 -8.30 -0.29 -10.05
N MET A 32 -9.04 -1.39 -10.06
CA MET A 32 -9.37 -2.14 -11.28
C MET A 32 -10.21 -1.32 -12.25
N ILE A 33 -11.21 -0.58 -11.75
CA ILE A 33 -12.05 0.32 -12.57
C ILE A 33 -11.18 1.40 -13.22
N VAL A 34 -10.29 2.01 -12.46
CA VAL A 34 -9.36 3.04 -12.97
C VAL A 34 -8.42 2.44 -14.00
N ALA A 35 -7.82 1.28 -13.71
CA ALA A 35 -6.90 0.60 -14.64
C ALA A 35 -7.58 0.28 -15.98
N VAL A 36 -8.82 -0.18 -15.96
CA VAL A 36 -9.59 -0.44 -17.18
C VAL A 36 -9.89 0.84 -17.96
N LYS A 37 -10.32 1.90 -17.27
CA LYS A 37 -10.67 3.18 -17.91
C LYS A 37 -9.47 3.89 -18.52
N GLU A 38 -8.36 3.98 -17.79
CA GLU A 38 -7.14 4.61 -18.28
C GLU A 38 -6.45 3.80 -19.39
N GLY A 39 -6.41 2.47 -19.24
CA GLY A 39 -5.83 1.58 -20.24
C GLY A 39 -6.73 1.31 -21.44
N GLY A 40 -8.02 1.70 -21.38
CA GLY A 40 -9.00 1.50 -22.45
C GLY A 40 -9.28 0.05 -22.81
N SER A 41 -8.82 -0.92 -22.00
CA SER A 41 -8.93 -2.35 -22.24
C SER A 41 -9.20 -3.13 -20.97
N GLY A 42 -10.14 -4.08 -21.04
CA GLY A 42 -10.39 -5.08 -20.01
C GLY A 42 -9.56 -6.37 -20.16
N ASP A 43 -8.68 -6.44 -21.15
CA ASP A 43 -7.77 -7.58 -21.35
C ASP A 43 -6.42 -7.30 -20.66
N PRO A 44 -6.05 -8.07 -19.61
CA PRO A 44 -4.79 -7.87 -18.89
C PRO A 44 -3.55 -8.07 -19.77
N ARG A 45 -3.66 -8.77 -20.90
CA ARG A 45 -2.54 -8.95 -21.84
C ARG A 45 -2.19 -7.66 -22.58
N SER A 46 -3.12 -6.74 -22.71
CA SER A 46 -2.97 -5.44 -23.36
C SER A 46 -2.98 -4.26 -22.39
N ASN A 47 -3.16 -4.52 -21.09
CA ASN A 47 -3.24 -3.53 -20.02
C ASN A 47 -2.43 -4.01 -18.81
N SER A 48 -1.15 -3.63 -18.77
CA SER A 48 -0.21 -4.05 -17.72
C SER A 48 -0.65 -3.60 -16.31
N ARG A 49 -1.23 -2.38 -16.20
CA ARG A 49 -1.78 -1.91 -14.92
C ARG A 49 -2.92 -2.81 -14.44
N LEU A 50 -3.84 -3.19 -15.33
CA LEU A 50 -4.91 -4.12 -15.00
C LEU A 50 -4.38 -5.49 -14.60
N ALA A 51 -3.33 -5.98 -15.28
CA ALA A 51 -2.68 -7.24 -14.93
C ALA A 51 -2.14 -7.22 -13.50
N ALA A 52 -1.45 -6.14 -13.10
CA ALA A 52 -0.94 -5.96 -11.74
C ALA A 52 -2.08 -5.92 -10.70
N VAL A 53 -3.16 -5.18 -10.97
CA VAL A 53 -4.32 -5.12 -10.05
C VAL A 53 -5.04 -6.47 -9.94
N ILE A 54 -5.11 -7.26 -11.03
CA ILE A 54 -5.66 -8.62 -10.98
C ILE A 54 -4.77 -9.54 -10.13
N ALA A 55 -3.45 -9.40 -10.20
CA ALA A 55 -2.53 -10.16 -9.33
C ALA A 55 -2.76 -9.80 -7.85
N MET A 56 -2.87 -8.51 -7.52
CA MET A 56 -3.23 -8.05 -6.15
C MET A 56 -4.59 -8.62 -5.70
N ALA A 57 -5.61 -8.63 -6.58
CA ALA A 57 -6.92 -9.19 -6.27
C ALA A 57 -6.87 -10.69 -5.95
N LYS A 58 -6.08 -11.44 -6.70
CA LYS A 58 -5.86 -12.87 -6.46
C LYS A 58 -5.09 -13.13 -5.16
N ALA A 59 -4.04 -12.36 -4.87
CA ALA A 59 -3.29 -12.43 -3.61
C ALA A 59 -4.19 -12.13 -2.41
N ALA A 60 -5.13 -11.18 -2.55
CA ALA A 60 -6.16 -10.91 -1.54
C ALA A 60 -7.29 -11.96 -1.47
N ASN A 61 -7.20 -13.05 -2.24
CA ASN A 61 -8.25 -14.08 -2.36
C ASN A 61 -9.62 -13.54 -2.85
N MET A 62 -9.62 -12.53 -3.73
CA MET A 62 -10.85 -12.05 -4.36
C MET A 62 -11.37 -13.11 -5.36
N PRO A 63 -12.65 -13.51 -5.27
CA PRO A 63 -13.23 -14.47 -6.19
C PRO A 63 -13.13 -14.00 -7.66
N ASN A 64 -12.80 -14.92 -8.58
CA ASN A 64 -12.68 -14.61 -10.00
C ASN A 64 -13.95 -13.98 -10.60
N ASP A 65 -15.15 -14.36 -10.11
CA ASP A 65 -16.41 -13.77 -10.53
C ASP A 65 -16.52 -12.28 -10.15
N ASN A 66 -15.96 -11.89 -9.01
CA ASN A 66 -15.92 -10.48 -8.60
C ASN A 66 -14.96 -9.69 -9.48
N ILE A 67 -13.77 -10.23 -9.77
CA ILE A 67 -12.79 -9.62 -10.69
C ILE A 67 -13.46 -9.39 -12.05
N LYS A 68 -14.04 -10.44 -12.64
CA LYS A 68 -14.70 -10.35 -13.94
C LYS A 68 -15.84 -9.34 -13.94
N ARG A 69 -16.71 -9.38 -12.93
CA ARG A 69 -17.84 -8.45 -12.80
C ARG A 69 -17.39 -6.99 -12.70
N THR A 70 -16.29 -6.73 -11.99
CA THR A 70 -15.72 -5.39 -11.86
C THR A 70 -15.18 -4.89 -13.20
N ILE A 71 -14.46 -5.72 -13.95
CA ILE A 71 -13.96 -5.40 -15.29
C ILE A 71 -15.14 -5.13 -16.24
N ASP A 72 -16.12 -6.02 -16.29
CA ASP A 72 -17.31 -5.89 -17.15
C ASP A 72 -18.09 -4.58 -16.83
N LYS A 73 -18.21 -4.25 -15.53
CA LYS A 73 -18.81 -3.01 -15.06
C LYS A 73 -18.02 -1.78 -15.54
N ALA A 74 -16.70 -1.83 -15.48
CA ALA A 74 -15.83 -0.72 -15.89
C ALA A 74 -15.88 -0.46 -17.41
N LEU A 75 -16.03 -1.52 -18.22
CA LEU A 75 -16.18 -1.45 -19.68
C LEU A 75 -17.58 -1.00 -20.13
N GLY A 76 -18.58 -1.15 -19.28
CA GLY A 76 -19.98 -0.85 -19.61
C GLY A 76 -20.20 0.63 -19.86
N SER A 77 -20.94 0.97 -20.94
CA SER A 77 -21.25 2.33 -21.37
C SER A 77 -22.11 3.14 -20.38
N GLY A 78 -22.62 2.52 -19.31
CA GLY A 78 -23.41 3.15 -18.24
C GLY A 78 -22.62 3.42 -16.96
N ASN A 79 -21.34 3.11 -16.90
CA ASN A 79 -20.54 3.35 -15.70
C ASN A 79 -20.03 4.79 -15.65
N ASN A 80 -20.75 5.64 -14.89
CA ASN A 80 -20.38 7.03 -14.61
C ASN A 80 -19.43 7.18 -13.40
N GLU A 81 -18.95 6.07 -12.81
CA GLU A 81 -18.00 6.13 -11.70
C GLU A 81 -16.65 6.62 -12.23
N ASN A 82 -16.35 7.90 -12.00
CA ASN A 82 -15.06 8.50 -12.31
C ASN A 82 -14.30 8.66 -11.01
N TYR A 83 -13.38 7.76 -10.75
CA TYR A 83 -12.47 7.90 -9.63
C TYR A 83 -11.25 8.73 -10.05
N GLU A 84 -10.86 9.65 -9.20
CA GLU A 84 -9.61 10.39 -9.31
C GLU A 84 -8.67 10.02 -8.16
N LYS A 85 -7.39 9.90 -8.48
CA LYS A 85 -6.34 9.69 -7.50
C LYS A 85 -5.91 11.04 -6.94
N ILE A 86 -5.97 11.18 -5.62
CA ILE A 86 -5.58 12.41 -4.91
C ILE A 86 -4.67 12.02 -3.76
N VAL A 87 -3.58 12.76 -3.59
CA VAL A 87 -2.67 12.60 -2.46
C VAL A 87 -2.87 13.76 -1.50
N TYR A 88 -3.11 13.44 -0.24
CA TYR A 88 -3.15 14.39 0.87
C TYR A 88 -1.91 14.20 1.73
N GLU A 89 -1.38 15.30 2.20
CA GLU A 89 -0.16 15.33 3.00
C GLU A 89 -0.36 16.17 4.25
N GLY A 90 0.34 15.82 5.31
CA GLY A 90 0.27 16.57 6.55
C GLY A 90 1.17 16.02 7.64
N TYR A 91 1.00 16.59 8.80
CA TYR A 91 1.70 16.16 10.01
C TYR A 91 0.70 15.63 11.02
N GLY A 92 0.98 14.48 11.58
CA GLY A 92 0.32 13.90 12.73
C GLY A 92 0.89 14.46 14.05
N PRO A 93 0.50 13.86 15.19
CA PRO A 93 1.00 14.22 16.51
C PRO A 93 2.53 14.27 16.54
N SER A 94 3.08 15.24 17.28
CA SER A 94 4.52 15.44 17.44
C SER A 94 5.34 15.55 16.13
N GLY A 95 4.66 15.93 15.02
CA GLY A 95 5.33 16.20 13.76
C GLY A 95 5.62 14.96 12.91
N VAL A 96 4.95 13.83 13.15
CA VAL A 96 5.00 12.67 12.28
C VAL A 96 4.52 13.07 10.88
N ALA A 97 5.36 12.90 9.87
CA ALA A 97 4.96 13.13 8.48
C ALA A 97 4.05 12.02 7.99
N VAL A 98 2.93 12.38 7.34
CA VAL A 98 1.93 11.43 6.84
C VAL A 98 1.55 11.77 5.41
N ILE A 99 1.54 10.76 4.55
CA ILE A 99 1.05 10.81 3.17
C ILE A 99 -0.15 9.87 3.07
N VAL A 100 -1.26 10.36 2.55
CA VAL A 100 -2.49 9.59 2.34
C VAL A 100 -2.86 9.61 0.87
N GLU A 101 -2.75 8.47 0.22
CA GLU A 101 -3.19 8.29 -1.15
C GLU A 101 -4.64 7.85 -1.18
N THR A 102 -5.45 8.57 -1.92
CA THR A 102 -6.89 8.29 -2.03
C THR A 102 -7.32 8.08 -3.47
N MET A 103 -8.41 7.35 -3.64
CA MET A 103 -9.11 7.16 -4.91
C MET A 103 -10.59 7.41 -4.68
N THR A 104 -11.09 8.53 -5.17
CA THR A 104 -12.43 9.01 -4.85
C THR A 104 -13.22 9.47 -6.08
N ASP A 105 -14.53 9.32 -6.00
CA ASP A 105 -15.51 9.90 -6.92
C ASP A 105 -16.00 11.28 -6.48
N ASN A 106 -15.59 11.74 -5.26
CA ASN A 106 -16.01 13.01 -4.69
C ASN A 106 -14.89 13.70 -3.91
N ARG A 107 -14.09 14.47 -4.62
CA ARG A 107 -12.94 15.22 -4.08
C ARG A 107 -13.27 16.07 -2.84
N ASN A 108 -14.44 16.74 -2.83
CA ASN A 108 -14.80 17.64 -1.74
C ASN A 108 -15.12 16.88 -0.45
N ARG A 109 -15.83 15.75 -0.57
CA ARG A 109 -16.11 14.84 0.56
C ARG A 109 -14.79 14.36 1.15
N THR A 110 -13.95 13.73 0.35
CA THR A 110 -12.69 13.14 0.79
C THR A 110 -11.75 14.18 1.39
N ALA A 111 -11.61 15.37 0.78
CA ALA A 111 -10.81 16.45 1.35
C ALA A 111 -11.31 16.90 2.74
N GLY A 112 -12.62 16.94 2.95
CA GLY A 112 -13.21 17.25 4.24
C GLY A 112 -12.94 16.18 5.30
N GLU A 113 -13.05 14.91 4.92
CA GLU A 113 -12.77 13.76 5.79
C GLU A 113 -11.30 13.71 6.17
N MET A 114 -10.37 13.83 5.21
CA MET A 114 -8.93 13.83 5.47
C MET A 114 -8.55 14.96 6.44
N ARG A 115 -9.01 16.18 6.18
CA ARG A 115 -8.77 17.31 7.10
C ARG A 115 -9.31 17.03 8.50
N HIS A 116 -10.52 16.49 8.58
CA HIS A 116 -11.13 16.15 9.86
C HIS A 116 -10.29 15.11 10.64
N TYR A 117 -9.74 14.09 9.97
CA TYR A 117 -8.94 13.07 10.65
C TYR A 117 -7.63 13.64 11.18
N PHE A 118 -6.92 14.44 10.39
CA PHE A 118 -5.73 15.16 10.87
C PHE A 118 -6.04 16.04 12.07
N ASP A 119 -7.03 16.94 11.95
CA ASP A 119 -7.35 17.93 13.00
C ASP A 119 -7.83 17.27 14.29
N LYS A 120 -8.65 16.21 14.19
CA LYS A 120 -9.23 15.51 15.33
C LYS A 120 -8.20 14.85 16.23
N TYR A 121 -7.12 14.38 15.67
CA TYR A 121 -6.10 13.63 16.39
C TYR A 121 -4.81 14.41 16.63
N GLY A 122 -4.87 15.72 16.61
CA GLY A 122 -3.74 16.59 16.98
C GLY A 122 -2.71 16.79 15.89
N GLY A 123 -3.08 16.49 14.63
CA GLY A 123 -2.30 16.76 13.45
C GLY A 123 -2.75 18.01 12.69
N ASN A 124 -2.25 18.17 11.48
CA ASN A 124 -2.62 19.23 10.55
C ASN A 124 -2.41 18.80 9.11
N MET A 125 -3.45 18.87 8.29
CA MET A 125 -3.33 18.65 6.84
C MET A 125 -2.68 19.87 6.19
N GLY A 126 -1.55 19.66 5.52
CA GLY A 126 -0.79 20.69 4.82
C GLY A 126 -1.14 20.83 3.34
N PRO A 127 -0.44 21.73 2.63
CA PRO A 127 -0.51 21.80 1.18
C PRO A 127 0.19 20.59 0.54
N ALA A 128 -0.10 20.33 -0.74
CA ALA A 128 0.58 19.30 -1.51
C ALA A 128 2.12 19.48 -1.48
N ASN A 129 2.85 18.38 -1.41
CA ASN A 129 4.31 18.31 -1.31
C ASN A 129 4.89 18.91 -0.01
N CYS A 130 4.10 19.00 1.07
CA CYS A 130 4.63 19.51 2.35
C CYS A 130 5.49 18.48 3.09
N VAL A 131 5.28 17.17 2.86
CA VAL A 131 6.05 16.10 3.51
C VAL A 131 6.66 15.09 2.52
N SER A 132 6.16 14.99 1.29
CA SER A 132 6.61 14.00 0.29
C SER A 132 8.10 14.13 -0.08
N TRP A 133 8.69 15.31 0.09
CA TRP A 133 10.12 15.53 -0.07
C TRP A 133 10.99 14.73 0.90
N SER A 134 10.43 14.29 2.02
CA SER A 134 11.12 13.48 3.05
C SER A 134 10.98 11.97 2.83
N PHE A 135 10.30 11.55 1.75
CA PHE A 135 10.12 10.15 1.39
C PHE A 135 10.75 9.84 0.04
N ASP A 136 11.21 8.60 -0.12
CA ASP A 136 11.69 8.04 -1.37
C ASP A 136 10.69 7.00 -1.89
N LYS A 137 10.41 7.05 -3.18
CA LYS A 137 9.48 6.13 -3.81
C LYS A 137 10.25 4.95 -4.37
N LYS A 138 10.04 3.75 -3.82
CA LYS A 138 10.73 2.51 -4.20
C LYS A 138 9.76 1.37 -4.42
N GLY A 139 10.15 0.40 -5.23
CA GLY A 139 9.52 -0.91 -5.23
C GLY A 139 9.96 -1.67 -3.97
N VAL A 140 9.00 -2.29 -3.30
CA VAL A 140 9.22 -3.09 -2.09
C VAL A 140 8.55 -4.45 -2.28
N ILE A 141 9.34 -5.50 -2.17
CA ILE A 141 8.88 -6.89 -2.24
C ILE A 141 9.19 -7.54 -0.91
N VAL A 142 8.18 -8.15 -0.28
CA VAL A 142 8.34 -8.83 1.01
C VAL A 142 8.20 -10.32 0.78
N ILE A 143 9.23 -11.06 1.16
CA ILE A 143 9.31 -12.53 1.08
C ILE A 143 8.98 -13.10 2.45
N ASP A 144 8.15 -14.14 2.50
CA ASP A 144 7.83 -14.90 3.70
C ASP A 144 9.00 -15.82 4.08
N ASN A 145 9.41 -15.77 5.34
CA ASN A 145 10.43 -16.65 5.89
C ASN A 145 9.99 -17.31 7.22
N GLU A 146 8.69 -17.20 7.59
CA GLU A 146 8.19 -17.67 8.90
C GLU A 146 8.40 -19.18 9.08
N ASP A 147 8.20 -19.98 8.04
CA ASP A 147 8.27 -21.46 8.11
C ASP A 147 9.36 -22.09 7.22
N GLU A 148 10.06 -21.31 6.39
CA GLU A 148 10.89 -21.85 5.30
C GLU A 148 12.39 -21.91 5.64
N GLU A 149 12.86 -21.25 6.70
CA GLU A 149 14.30 -21.17 7.07
C GLU A 149 15.20 -20.86 5.85
N LEU A 150 14.80 -19.85 5.05
CA LEU A 150 15.50 -19.47 3.84
C LEU A 150 16.94 -19.00 4.16
N ASP A 151 17.89 -19.41 3.35
CA ASP A 151 19.27 -18.92 3.45
C ASP A 151 19.38 -17.48 2.95
N GLU A 152 19.67 -16.55 3.86
CA GLU A 152 19.72 -15.10 3.58
C GLU A 152 20.67 -14.75 2.42
N ASP A 153 21.84 -15.36 2.39
CA ASP A 153 22.85 -15.10 1.35
C ASP A 153 22.34 -15.55 -0.03
N THR A 154 21.63 -16.68 -0.08
CA THR A 154 21.02 -17.19 -1.33
C THR A 154 19.90 -16.28 -1.82
N VAL A 155 18.97 -15.90 -0.93
CA VAL A 155 17.85 -14.99 -1.29
C VAL A 155 18.38 -13.63 -1.76
N MET A 156 19.38 -13.08 -1.05
CA MET A 156 20.02 -11.83 -1.43
C MET A 156 20.67 -11.91 -2.83
N MET A 157 21.37 -12.99 -3.13
CA MET A 157 21.99 -13.19 -4.44
C MET A 157 20.93 -13.27 -5.54
N ASP A 158 19.90 -14.07 -5.36
CA ASP A 158 18.81 -14.22 -6.32
C ASP A 158 18.07 -12.90 -6.54
N ALA A 159 17.84 -12.12 -5.47
CA ALA A 159 17.22 -10.81 -5.56
C ALA A 159 18.08 -9.81 -6.36
N LEU A 160 19.39 -9.76 -6.11
CA LEU A 160 20.32 -8.90 -6.84
C LEU A 160 20.42 -9.30 -8.31
N GLU A 161 20.47 -10.60 -8.62
CA GLU A 161 20.46 -11.11 -10.01
C GLU A 161 19.15 -10.76 -10.73
N ALA A 162 18.02 -10.75 -10.01
CA ALA A 162 16.72 -10.33 -10.52
C ALA A 162 16.62 -8.81 -10.77
N GLY A 163 17.55 -8.00 -10.24
CA GLY A 163 17.59 -6.55 -10.44
C GLY A 163 17.21 -5.73 -9.21
N ALA A 164 17.26 -6.32 -8.02
CA ALA A 164 17.09 -5.56 -6.78
C ALA A 164 18.20 -4.54 -6.58
N SER A 165 17.86 -3.41 -5.96
CA SER A 165 18.82 -2.36 -5.59
C SER A 165 19.35 -2.51 -4.16
N ASP A 166 18.59 -3.19 -3.28
CA ASP A 166 18.94 -3.40 -1.89
C ASP A 166 18.15 -4.57 -1.31
N PHE A 167 18.60 -5.08 -0.16
CA PHE A 167 18.00 -6.23 0.53
C PHE A 167 18.15 -6.06 2.05
N GLU A 168 17.14 -6.45 2.82
CA GLU A 168 17.13 -6.38 4.28
C GLU A 168 16.39 -7.59 4.86
N THR A 169 16.91 -8.16 5.94
CA THR A 169 16.27 -9.25 6.69
C THR A 169 15.83 -8.73 8.05
N ASP A 170 14.57 -8.98 8.43
CA ASP A 170 14.05 -8.63 9.74
C ASP A 170 13.10 -9.73 10.24
N GLY A 171 13.60 -10.55 11.14
CA GLY A 171 12.88 -11.67 11.73
C GLY A 171 12.39 -12.66 10.67
N ASP A 172 11.07 -12.81 10.59
CA ASP A 172 10.40 -13.80 9.75
C ASP A 172 10.14 -13.33 8.32
N VAL A 173 10.69 -12.17 7.92
CA VAL A 173 10.52 -11.62 6.58
C VAL A 173 11.83 -11.12 5.99
N MET A 174 11.93 -11.20 4.67
CA MET A 174 13.01 -10.60 3.90
C MET A 174 12.44 -9.56 2.94
N THR A 175 13.03 -8.37 2.94
CA THR A 175 12.57 -7.24 2.13
C THR A 175 13.54 -6.94 1.02
N VAL A 176 13.04 -6.95 -0.20
CA VAL A 176 13.79 -6.64 -1.42
C VAL A 176 13.35 -5.27 -1.93
N TYR A 177 14.30 -4.37 -2.15
CA TYR A 177 14.08 -3.04 -2.68
C TYR A 177 14.44 -2.95 -4.16
N THR A 178 13.61 -2.28 -4.94
CA THR A 178 13.81 -2.14 -6.39
C THR A 178 13.55 -0.70 -6.85
N GLY A 179 13.85 -0.42 -8.10
CA GLY A 179 13.27 0.73 -8.79
C GLY A 179 11.76 0.60 -8.90
N VAL A 180 11.07 1.76 -9.02
CA VAL A 180 9.59 1.79 -9.12
C VAL A 180 9.08 0.98 -10.31
N ASP A 181 9.80 1.03 -11.43
CA ASP A 181 9.41 0.37 -12.68
C ASP A 181 9.81 -1.12 -12.71
N ASP A 182 10.72 -1.54 -11.82
CA ASP A 182 11.30 -2.88 -11.80
C ASP A 182 10.59 -3.85 -10.84
N VAL A 183 9.72 -3.34 -9.97
CA VAL A 183 9.07 -4.14 -8.92
C VAL A 183 8.34 -5.37 -9.47
N ALA A 184 7.66 -5.24 -10.61
CA ALA A 184 6.91 -6.36 -11.18
C ALA A 184 7.85 -7.43 -11.76
N SER A 185 8.89 -7.03 -12.51
CA SER A 185 9.84 -7.98 -13.10
C SER A 185 10.67 -8.73 -12.06
N VAL A 186 11.07 -8.04 -10.98
CA VAL A 186 11.81 -8.67 -9.88
C VAL A 186 10.89 -9.61 -9.09
N ALA A 187 9.63 -9.23 -8.83
CA ALA A 187 8.66 -10.09 -8.16
C ALA A 187 8.36 -11.36 -8.97
N ASP A 188 8.22 -11.25 -10.29
CA ASP A 188 8.02 -12.40 -11.18
C ASP A 188 9.23 -13.34 -11.13
N ALA A 189 10.47 -12.81 -11.21
CA ALA A 189 11.69 -13.60 -11.14
C ALA A 189 11.84 -14.34 -9.80
N LEU A 190 11.57 -13.67 -8.67
CA LEU A 190 11.60 -14.29 -7.34
C LEU A 190 10.52 -15.36 -7.19
N THR A 191 9.33 -15.15 -7.75
CA THR A 191 8.25 -16.16 -7.75
C THR A 191 8.65 -17.39 -8.60
N GLU A 192 9.29 -17.18 -9.76
CA GLU A 192 9.82 -18.26 -10.61
C GLU A 192 10.96 -19.04 -9.92
N ALA A 193 11.77 -18.35 -9.11
CA ALA A 193 12.79 -18.98 -8.27
C ALA A 193 12.19 -19.80 -7.09
N GLY A 194 10.89 -19.68 -6.83
CA GLY A 194 10.16 -20.48 -5.85
C GLY A 194 9.89 -19.78 -4.52
N TYR A 195 10.22 -18.48 -4.40
CA TYR A 195 9.96 -17.72 -3.16
C TYR A 195 8.48 -17.38 -2.99
N HIS A 196 8.00 -17.46 -1.76
CA HIS A 196 6.65 -17.04 -1.40
C HIS A 196 6.63 -15.53 -1.10
N LEU A 197 5.97 -14.76 -1.95
CA LEU A 197 5.87 -13.30 -1.77
C LEU A 197 4.61 -12.94 -0.98
N LEU A 198 4.79 -12.21 0.10
CA LEU A 198 3.70 -11.64 0.89
C LEU A 198 3.14 -10.37 0.24
N SER A 199 4.02 -9.57 -0.38
CA SER A 199 3.63 -8.38 -1.12
C SER A 199 4.69 -7.99 -2.15
N ALA A 200 4.27 -7.29 -3.21
CA ALA A 200 5.14 -6.64 -4.19
C ALA A 200 4.45 -5.36 -4.68
N GLN A 201 4.89 -4.21 -4.21
CA GLN A 201 4.24 -2.93 -4.52
C GLN A 201 5.19 -1.75 -4.38
N VAL A 202 4.75 -0.60 -4.86
CA VAL A 202 5.50 0.65 -4.71
C VAL A 202 5.14 1.31 -3.39
N GLU A 203 6.16 1.65 -2.60
CA GLU A 203 6.03 2.28 -1.29
C GLU A 203 6.74 3.63 -1.23
N MET A 204 6.31 4.47 -0.28
CA MET A 204 6.97 5.73 0.08
C MET A 204 7.76 5.51 1.37
N LEU A 205 9.09 5.42 1.26
CA LEU A 205 9.99 5.14 2.38
C LEU A 205 10.58 6.43 2.95
N PRO A 206 10.58 6.66 4.28
CA PRO A 206 11.22 7.82 4.89
C PRO A 206 12.72 7.87 4.57
N GLN A 207 13.20 9.01 4.03
CA GLN A 207 14.63 9.23 3.75
C GLN A 207 15.35 9.97 4.89
N ASN A 208 14.66 10.87 5.57
CA ASN A 208 15.24 11.83 6.51
C ASN A 208 15.05 11.41 7.98
N GLY A 209 14.92 10.11 8.21
CA GLY A 209 14.75 9.54 9.53
C GLY A 209 13.28 9.41 9.95
N THR A 210 13.12 8.71 11.06
CA THR A 210 11.83 8.40 11.68
C THR A 210 11.57 9.32 12.88
N VAL A 211 10.32 9.44 13.28
CA VAL A 211 9.88 10.18 14.47
C VAL A 211 9.45 9.18 15.53
N LYS A 212 10.16 9.15 16.65
CA LYS A 212 9.80 8.34 17.82
C LYS A 212 8.85 9.12 18.72
N LEU A 213 7.64 8.61 18.89
CA LEU A 213 6.67 9.15 19.85
C LEU A 213 6.97 8.59 21.24
N THR A 214 7.03 9.47 22.24
CA THR A 214 7.28 9.12 23.65
C THR A 214 6.09 9.46 24.55
N ASN A 215 5.19 10.31 24.10
CA ASN A 215 3.98 10.70 24.83
C ASN A 215 2.87 9.70 24.53
N GLU A 216 2.26 9.09 25.57
CA GLU A 216 1.20 8.09 25.43
C GLU A 216 -0.05 8.63 24.71
N ASP A 217 -0.41 9.91 24.91
CA ASP A 217 -1.54 10.53 24.23
C ASP A 217 -1.26 10.72 22.74
N ASP A 218 -0.03 11.08 22.35
CA ASP A 218 0.38 11.23 20.96
C ASP A 218 0.42 9.87 20.26
N ILE A 219 0.94 8.83 20.90
CA ILE A 219 0.93 7.45 20.40
C ILE A 219 -0.51 7.01 20.13
N LYS A 220 -1.40 7.18 21.13
CA LYS A 220 -2.80 6.82 21.04
C LYS A 220 -3.56 7.61 19.96
N ASN A 221 -3.25 8.90 19.81
CA ASN A 221 -3.87 9.73 18.79
C ASN A 221 -3.35 9.35 17.40
N MET A 222 -2.04 9.08 17.25
CA MET A 222 -1.47 8.62 15.99
C MET A 222 -2.10 7.30 15.54
N GLN A 223 -2.20 6.32 16.44
CA GLN A 223 -2.85 5.03 16.15
C GLN A 223 -4.29 5.21 15.66
N LYS A 224 -5.08 6.03 16.38
CA LYS A 224 -6.49 6.30 16.01
C LYS A 224 -6.59 7.04 14.68
N MET A 225 -5.65 7.92 14.38
CA MET A 225 -5.61 8.62 13.10
C MET A 225 -5.35 7.65 11.95
N LEU A 226 -4.40 6.73 12.11
CA LEU A 226 -4.11 5.69 11.14
C LEU A 226 -5.32 4.76 10.95
N ASP A 227 -5.95 4.31 12.06
CA ASP A 227 -7.17 3.49 12.01
C ASP A 227 -8.28 4.18 11.19
N MET A 228 -8.48 5.49 11.38
CA MET A 228 -9.49 6.27 10.63
C MET A 228 -9.16 6.39 9.15
N PHE A 229 -7.88 6.53 8.79
CA PHE A 229 -7.49 6.50 7.38
C PHE A 229 -7.69 5.11 6.77
N GLU A 230 -7.30 4.05 7.48
CA GLU A 230 -7.45 2.68 7.00
C GLU A 230 -8.91 2.28 6.81
N ASP A 231 -9.78 2.71 7.72
CA ASP A 231 -11.23 2.42 7.69
C ASP A 231 -11.97 3.21 6.60
N ASN A 232 -11.34 4.19 5.97
CA ASN A 232 -11.97 4.97 4.91
C ASN A 232 -11.81 4.27 3.55
N ASP A 233 -12.94 4.02 2.88
CA ASP A 233 -12.97 3.34 1.58
C ASP A 233 -12.28 4.12 0.46
N ASP A 234 -12.17 5.45 0.56
CA ASP A 234 -11.49 6.27 -0.43
C ASP A 234 -9.95 6.21 -0.28
N VAL A 235 -9.44 5.83 0.90
CA VAL A 235 -8.01 5.73 1.16
C VAL A 235 -7.46 4.42 0.60
N GLN A 236 -6.45 4.51 -0.24
CA GLN A 236 -5.74 3.36 -0.82
C GLN A 236 -4.51 3.00 0.00
N ASN A 237 -3.65 3.98 0.24
CA ASN A 237 -2.41 3.80 0.97
C ASN A 237 -2.19 4.93 1.98
N VAL A 238 -1.53 4.59 3.09
CA VAL A 238 -1.05 5.56 4.10
C VAL A 238 0.41 5.26 4.36
N TRP A 239 1.25 6.29 4.24
CA TRP A 239 2.67 6.21 4.58
C TRP A 239 2.99 7.26 5.63
N HIS A 240 3.89 6.91 6.53
CA HIS A 240 4.31 7.79 7.62
C HIS A 240 5.75 7.48 8.05
N ASN A 241 6.37 8.43 8.71
CA ASN A 241 7.71 8.27 9.28
C ASN A 241 7.69 8.05 10.81
N TRP A 242 6.57 7.63 11.36
CA TRP A 242 6.51 7.21 12.75
C TRP A 242 7.28 5.92 12.94
N GLU A 243 8.22 5.93 13.89
CA GLU A 243 8.93 4.74 14.35
C GLU A 243 8.05 4.05 15.39
N ASP A 244 7.51 2.87 15.04
CA ASP A 244 6.71 2.09 15.98
C ASP A 244 7.56 1.75 17.21
N ALA A 245 6.99 1.94 18.40
CA ALA A 245 7.58 1.41 19.61
C ALA A 245 7.43 -0.12 19.58
N GLU A 246 8.56 -0.84 19.57
CA GLU A 246 8.62 -2.27 19.82
C GLU A 246 7.89 -2.67 21.13
#